data_d557659aa830923c380d98930069ad34
#
_entry.id   d557659aa830923c380d98930069ad34
#
_cell.length_a   1.000
_cell.length_b   1.000
_cell.length_c   1.000
_cell.angle_alpha   90.00
_cell.angle_beta   90.00
_cell.angle_gamma   90.00
#
_symmetry.space_group_name_H-M   'P 1'
#
loop_
_entity.id
_entity.type
_entity.pdbx_description
1 polymer ?
#
loop_
_entity_poly.entity_id
_entity_poly.type
_entity_poly.pdbx_seq_one_letter_code
_entity_poly.pdbx_strand_id
1 'polypeptide(L)'
;MYEGPVQDLIDELGRLPGVGPKSAQRIAFHLLGADPVDVTRLQEALQRVKEGVVFCDICGNVSEEATCRICRDARRDPSSVCVVEEPKDVLAIERTREFKGRYHVLGGALDPLSGIGPDQLRVRELLARISDQEVTEVILATDPNTEGEATATYLVRMLRDFPGLAVTRLASGLPMGGDLEFADELTLGRALSGRRAV
;
A
#
# COMPACT_ATOMS: atom_id res chain seq x y z
N MET A 1 35.17 12.74 -8.10
CA MET A 1 34.68 12.30 -6.78
C MET A 1 34.80 13.51 -5.90
N TYR A 2 33.73 13.90 -5.20
CA TYR A 2 33.77 15.00 -4.25
C TYR A 2 34.31 14.46 -2.92
N GLU A 3 34.72 15.34 -2.01
CA GLU A 3 35.24 14.95 -0.71
C GLU A 3 34.41 15.61 0.41
N GLY A 4 34.41 14.98 1.59
CA GLY A 4 33.75 15.49 2.78
C GLY A 4 32.21 15.57 2.68
N PRO A 5 31.57 16.55 3.35
CA PRO A 5 30.12 16.59 3.54
C PRO A 5 29.27 16.54 2.26
N VAL A 6 29.84 17.00 1.14
CA VAL A 6 29.10 16.94 -0.16
C VAL A 6 29.02 15.51 -0.66
N GLN A 7 30.10 14.74 -0.56
CA GLN A 7 30.11 13.33 -0.94
C GLN A 7 29.20 12.53 -0.01
N ASP A 8 29.27 12.76 1.30
CA ASP A 8 28.43 12.09 2.30
C ASP A 8 26.94 12.28 1.99
N LEU A 9 26.53 13.51 1.64
CA LEU A 9 25.14 13.81 1.25
C LEU A 9 24.73 13.09 -0.05
N ILE A 10 25.63 13.05 -1.05
CA ILE A 10 25.37 12.32 -2.32
C ILE A 10 25.18 10.83 -2.03
N ASP A 11 26.02 10.25 -1.19
CA ASP A 11 25.97 8.83 -0.85
C ASP A 11 24.67 8.48 -0.09
N GLU A 12 24.27 9.29 0.89
CA GLU A 12 22.99 9.08 1.61
C GLU A 12 21.77 9.24 0.71
N LEU A 13 21.75 10.25 -0.18
CA LEU A 13 20.69 10.40 -1.16
C LEU A 13 20.65 9.25 -2.15
N GLY A 14 21.82 8.70 -2.54
CA GLY A 14 21.94 7.56 -3.44
C GLY A 14 21.41 6.24 -2.86
N ARG A 15 21.22 6.16 -1.54
CA ARG A 15 20.59 5.01 -0.86
C ARG A 15 19.06 5.01 -0.97
N LEU A 16 18.48 6.14 -1.38
CA LEU A 16 17.03 6.25 -1.50
C LEU A 16 16.53 5.45 -2.72
N PRO A 17 15.41 4.69 -2.59
CA PRO A 17 14.83 3.95 -3.71
C PRO A 17 14.54 4.87 -4.90
N GLY A 18 14.96 4.46 -6.10
CA GLY A 18 14.76 5.23 -7.33
C GLY A 18 15.69 6.43 -7.52
N VAL A 19 16.61 6.69 -6.57
CA VAL A 19 17.59 7.77 -6.70
C VAL A 19 18.94 7.22 -7.16
N GLY A 20 19.19 7.30 -8.46
CA GLY A 20 20.48 6.93 -9.03
C GLY A 20 21.58 7.98 -8.78
N PRO A 21 22.88 7.66 -9.06
CA PRO A 21 24.03 8.53 -8.75
C PRO A 21 23.89 9.96 -9.31
N LYS A 22 23.41 10.10 -10.56
CA LYS A 22 23.21 11.42 -11.19
C LYS A 22 22.10 12.24 -10.49
N SER A 23 21.03 11.57 -10.05
CA SER A 23 19.95 12.23 -9.33
C SER A 23 20.39 12.62 -7.93
N ALA A 24 21.10 11.76 -7.22
CA ALA A 24 21.67 12.06 -5.90
C ALA A 24 22.56 13.30 -5.96
N GLN A 25 23.50 13.34 -6.92
CA GLN A 25 24.37 14.50 -7.13
C GLN A 25 23.56 15.77 -7.41
N ARG A 26 22.57 15.72 -8.32
CA ARG A 26 21.75 16.89 -8.65
C ARG A 26 20.96 17.41 -7.44
N ILE A 27 20.41 16.51 -6.60
CA ILE A 27 19.70 16.89 -5.36
C ILE A 27 20.67 17.51 -4.38
N ALA A 28 21.85 16.92 -4.16
CA ALA A 28 22.85 17.44 -3.23
C ALA A 28 23.28 18.87 -3.61
N PHE A 29 23.57 19.13 -4.88
CA PHE A 29 23.93 20.47 -5.34
C PHE A 29 22.76 21.46 -5.28
N HIS A 30 21.53 21.02 -5.49
CA HIS A 30 20.34 21.85 -5.28
C HIS A 30 20.25 22.27 -3.80
N LEU A 31 20.40 21.35 -2.86
CA LEU A 31 20.36 21.62 -1.43
C LEU A 31 21.52 22.52 -0.98
N LEU A 32 22.71 22.35 -1.57
CA LEU A 32 23.87 23.21 -1.29
C LEU A 32 23.62 24.68 -1.67
N GLY A 33 22.86 24.90 -2.75
CA GLY A 33 22.50 26.27 -3.20
C GLY A 33 21.15 26.78 -2.69
N ALA A 34 20.39 25.97 -1.93
CA ALA A 34 19.09 26.36 -1.40
C ALA A 34 19.22 27.30 -0.18
N ASP A 35 18.13 28.01 0.12
CA ASP A 35 18.05 28.80 1.35
C ASP A 35 18.17 27.87 2.58
N PRO A 36 19.00 28.19 3.58
CA PRO A 36 19.12 27.41 4.81
C PRO A 36 17.79 27.10 5.49
N VAL A 37 16.79 27.99 5.40
CA VAL A 37 15.45 27.79 5.95
C VAL A 37 14.73 26.63 5.24
N ASP A 38 14.89 26.49 3.93
CA ASP A 38 14.29 25.39 3.17
C ASP A 38 14.94 24.04 3.52
N VAL A 39 16.26 24.04 3.70
CA VAL A 39 17.00 22.84 4.12
C VAL A 39 16.59 22.41 5.53
N THR A 40 16.50 23.35 6.46
CA THR A 40 16.05 23.09 7.83
C THR A 40 14.62 22.52 7.83
N ARG A 41 13.71 23.10 7.05
CA ARG A 41 12.33 22.61 6.94
C ARG A 41 12.26 21.15 6.43
N LEU A 42 13.11 20.79 5.46
CA LEU A 42 13.20 19.41 4.98
C LEU A 42 13.73 18.47 6.07
N GLN A 43 14.79 18.87 6.76
CA GLN A 43 15.38 18.10 7.87
C GLN A 43 14.33 17.84 8.97
N GLU A 44 13.63 18.89 9.40
CA GLU A 44 12.57 18.78 10.41
C GLU A 44 11.40 17.89 9.94
N ALA A 45 11.04 17.93 8.65
CA ALA A 45 9.98 17.06 8.09
C ALA A 45 10.38 15.59 8.15
N LEU A 46 11.63 15.26 7.81
CA LEU A 46 12.17 13.90 7.91
C LEU A 46 12.18 13.41 9.36
N GLN A 47 12.61 14.26 10.29
CA GLN A 47 12.64 13.94 11.71
C GLN A 47 11.23 13.72 12.27
N ARG A 48 10.27 14.61 11.99
CA ARG A 48 8.87 14.47 12.43
C ARG A 48 8.22 13.17 11.94
N VAL A 49 8.50 12.76 10.70
CA VAL A 49 7.98 11.48 10.18
C VAL A 49 8.56 10.30 10.98
N LYS A 50 9.85 10.32 11.31
CA LYS A 50 10.48 9.22 12.04
C LYS A 50 10.07 9.14 13.51
N GLU A 51 9.78 10.26 14.14
CA GLU A 51 9.45 10.34 15.56
C GLU A 51 7.93 10.28 15.82
N GLY A 52 7.12 10.84 14.90
CA GLY A 52 5.69 11.05 15.12
C GLY A 52 4.77 10.11 14.36
N VAL A 53 5.27 9.31 13.39
CA VAL A 53 4.44 8.39 12.62
C VAL A 53 4.61 6.97 13.13
N VAL A 54 3.47 6.34 13.46
CA VAL A 54 3.38 4.93 13.86
C VAL A 54 2.46 4.17 12.90
N PHE A 55 2.45 2.84 13.01
CA PHE A 55 1.47 2.02 12.33
C PHE A 55 0.28 1.78 13.25
N CYS A 56 -0.93 1.92 12.70
CA CYS A 56 -2.17 1.66 13.44
C CYS A 56 -2.20 0.21 13.96
N ASP A 57 -2.43 0.02 15.25
CA ASP A 57 -2.48 -1.28 15.90
C ASP A 57 -3.56 -2.19 15.30
N ILE A 58 -4.69 -1.59 14.83
CA ILE A 58 -5.81 -2.34 14.26
C ILE A 58 -5.57 -2.73 12.81
N CYS A 59 -5.20 -1.76 11.95
CA CYS A 59 -5.21 -1.98 10.51
C CYS A 59 -3.83 -1.89 9.83
N GLY A 60 -2.77 -1.50 10.51
CA GLY A 60 -1.43 -1.36 9.93
C GLY A 60 -1.22 -0.12 9.06
N ASN A 61 -2.22 0.76 8.91
CA ASN A 61 -2.05 2.02 8.17
C ASN A 61 -1.18 3.01 8.96
N VAL A 62 -0.57 3.95 8.26
CA VAL A 62 0.18 5.05 8.91
C VAL A 62 -0.74 5.93 9.74
N SER A 63 -0.26 6.34 10.91
CA SER A 63 -1.02 7.13 11.89
C SER A 63 -0.06 7.95 12.77
N GLU A 64 -0.54 9.03 13.36
CA GLU A 64 0.14 9.77 14.43
C GLU A 64 -0.23 9.24 15.83
N GLU A 65 -1.23 8.35 15.91
CA GLU A 65 -1.73 7.74 17.11
C GLU A 65 -1.84 6.22 16.96
N ALA A 66 -1.92 5.47 18.06
CA ALA A 66 -2.06 4.01 18.08
C ALA A 66 -3.22 3.50 17.21
N THR A 67 -4.30 4.28 17.09
CA THR A 67 -5.44 3.97 16.20
C THR A 67 -5.65 5.09 15.19
N CYS A 68 -5.61 4.75 13.89
CA CYS A 68 -5.74 5.73 12.81
C CYS A 68 -7.17 6.30 12.72
N ARG A 69 -7.29 7.45 12.05
CA ARG A 69 -8.58 8.14 11.85
C ARG A 69 -9.65 7.26 11.21
N ILE A 70 -9.27 6.35 10.30
CA ILE A 70 -10.22 5.45 9.61
C ILE A 70 -10.78 4.43 10.60
N CYS A 71 -9.95 3.83 11.45
CA CYS A 71 -10.40 2.86 12.43
C CYS A 71 -11.23 3.48 13.56
N ARG A 72 -11.01 4.78 13.86
CA ARG A 72 -11.81 5.55 14.86
C ARG A 72 -13.12 6.09 14.33
N ASP A 73 -13.32 6.16 13.01
CA ASP A 73 -14.56 6.70 12.43
C ASP A 73 -15.71 5.71 12.57
N ALA A 74 -16.61 6.00 13.54
CA ALA A 74 -17.77 5.17 13.82
C ALA A 74 -18.81 5.12 12.68
N ARG A 75 -18.70 6.00 11.66
CA ARG A 75 -19.58 5.98 10.49
C ARG A 75 -19.19 4.91 9.48
N ARG A 76 -18.00 4.31 9.64
CA ARG A 76 -17.52 3.27 8.75
C ARG A 76 -18.09 1.92 9.11
N ASP A 77 -18.45 1.16 8.09
CA ASP A 77 -18.92 -0.20 8.24
C ASP A 77 -17.80 -1.12 8.76
N PRO A 78 -17.94 -1.66 9.97
CA PRO A 78 -16.94 -2.56 10.52
C PRO A 78 -17.01 -3.97 9.91
N SER A 79 -18.10 -4.33 9.26
CA SER A 79 -18.33 -5.67 8.70
C SER A 79 -17.62 -5.90 7.37
N SER A 80 -17.19 -4.84 6.68
CA SER A 80 -16.45 -4.92 5.41
C SER A 80 -15.02 -4.45 5.57
N VAL A 81 -14.05 -5.31 5.25
CA VAL A 81 -12.61 -5.06 5.38
C VAL A 81 -11.92 -5.17 4.02
N CYS A 82 -11.34 -4.06 3.56
CA CYS A 82 -10.51 -4.02 2.37
C CYS A 82 -9.05 -4.28 2.72
N VAL A 83 -8.49 -5.36 2.21
CA VAL A 83 -7.09 -5.77 2.44
C VAL A 83 -6.22 -5.25 1.32
N VAL A 84 -5.20 -4.48 1.68
CA VAL A 84 -4.23 -3.85 0.77
C VAL A 84 -2.80 -4.20 1.17
N GLU A 85 -1.85 -4.02 0.26
CA GLU A 85 -0.44 -4.31 0.51
C GLU A 85 0.22 -3.22 1.37
N GLU A 86 0.03 -1.96 1.00
CA GLU A 86 0.73 -0.84 1.63
C GLU A 86 -0.21 0.33 2.00
N PRO A 87 0.22 1.22 2.90
CA PRO A 87 -0.57 2.40 3.28
C PRO A 87 -0.93 3.34 2.11
N LYS A 88 -0.09 3.39 1.06
CA LYS A 88 -0.36 4.18 -0.16
C LYS A 88 -1.63 3.74 -0.88
N ASP A 89 -1.95 2.43 -0.83
CA ASP A 89 -3.10 1.84 -1.50
C ASP A 89 -4.40 2.26 -0.82
N VAL A 90 -4.38 2.37 0.53
CA VAL A 90 -5.50 2.97 1.29
C VAL A 90 -5.84 4.35 0.74
N LEU A 91 -4.82 5.20 0.51
CA LEU A 91 -5.03 6.54 -0.02
C LEU A 91 -5.62 6.52 -1.44
N ALA A 92 -5.18 5.58 -2.28
CA ALA A 92 -5.70 5.43 -3.64
C ALA A 92 -7.19 5.09 -3.64
N ILE A 93 -7.61 4.13 -2.79
CA ILE A 93 -9.03 3.73 -2.67
C ILE A 93 -9.86 4.85 -2.02
N GLU A 94 -9.36 5.50 -0.96
CA GLU A 94 -10.06 6.61 -0.29
C GLU A 94 -10.35 7.80 -1.21
N ARG A 95 -9.49 8.06 -2.20
CA ARG A 95 -9.72 9.12 -3.21
C ARG A 95 -10.97 8.87 -4.06
N THR A 96 -11.38 7.61 -4.25
CA THR A 96 -12.61 7.28 -4.99
C THR A 96 -13.87 7.68 -4.23
N ARG A 97 -13.81 7.71 -2.88
CA ARG A 97 -14.95 7.96 -1.96
C ARG A 97 -16.05 6.89 -2.01
N GLU A 98 -15.83 5.78 -2.72
CA GLU A 98 -16.81 4.70 -2.88
C GLU A 98 -16.80 3.73 -1.69
N PHE A 99 -15.62 3.41 -1.15
CA PHE A 99 -15.52 2.45 -0.06
C PHE A 99 -15.81 3.10 1.30
N LYS A 100 -16.72 2.50 2.06
CA LYS A 100 -17.16 2.97 3.39
C LYS A 100 -16.79 2.01 4.52
N GLY A 101 -16.14 0.90 4.22
CA GLY A 101 -15.65 -0.07 5.19
C GLY A 101 -14.32 0.33 5.83
N ARG A 102 -13.66 -0.63 6.44
CA ARG A 102 -12.37 -0.50 7.10
C ARG A 102 -11.27 -1.15 6.28
N TYR A 103 -10.02 -0.83 6.56
CA TYR A 103 -8.88 -1.40 5.85
C TYR A 103 -8.09 -2.36 6.73
N HIS A 104 -7.31 -3.22 6.08
CA HIS A 104 -6.21 -3.96 6.67
C HIS A 104 -5.00 -3.90 5.73
N VAL A 105 -3.90 -3.36 6.24
CA VAL A 105 -2.63 -3.20 5.50
C VAL A 105 -1.73 -4.35 5.87
N LEU A 106 -1.32 -5.14 4.87
CA LEU A 106 -0.47 -6.31 5.07
C LEU A 106 0.98 -5.96 5.41
N GLY A 107 1.46 -4.79 4.94
CA GLY A 107 2.86 -4.37 5.07
C GLY A 107 3.75 -4.83 3.92
N GLY A 108 3.15 -5.32 2.83
CA GLY A 108 3.81 -5.78 1.61
C GLY A 108 3.03 -6.90 0.93
N ALA A 109 3.71 -7.61 0.02
CA ALA A 109 3.22 -8.78 -0.69
C ALA A 109 4.16 -9.98 -0.49
N LEU A 110 3.69 -11.18 -0.75
CA LEU A 110 4.54 -12.38 -0.80
C LEU A 110 5.54 -12.24 -1.95
N ASP A 111 6.81 -12.24 -1.62
CA ASP A 111 7.92 -12.22 -2.58
C ASP A 111 9.03 -13.18 -2.12
N PRO A 112 8.94 -14.45 -2.51
CA PRO A 112 9.96 -15.45 -2.15
C PRO A 112 11.36 -15.11 -2.67
N LEU A 113 11.48 -14.37 -3.78
CA LEU A 113 12.76 -13.97 -4.34
C LEU A 113 13.47 -12.94 -3.46
N SER A 114 12.72 -12.03 -2.87
CA SER A 114 13.20 -11.06 -1.88
C SER A 114 13.16 -11.59 -0.44
N GLY A 115 12.76 -12.86 -0.24
CA GLY A 115 12.69 -13.51 1.06
C GLY A 115 11.48 -13.09 1.91
N ILE A 116 10.45 -12.48 1.31
CA ILE A 116 9.24 -12.06 2.02
C ILE A 116 8.22 -13.20 2.03
N GLY A 117 8.09 -13.85 3.17
CA GLY A 117 7.11 -14.90 3.44
C GLY A 117 5.88 -14.40 4.21
N PRO A 118 4.91 -15.30 4.48
CA PRO A 118 3.69 -14.93 5.21
C PRO A 118 3.93 -14.38 6.62
N ASP A 119 5.02 -14.77 7.27
CA ASP A 119 5.34 -14.36 8.64
C ASP A 119 5.83 -12.89 8.72
N GLN A 120 6.26 -12.29 7.59
CA GLN A 120 6.60 -10.88 7.51
C GLN A 120 5.39 -10.00 7.20
N LEU A 121 4.25 -10.60 6.82
CA LEU A 121 3.02 -9.90 6.53
C LEU A 121 2.05 -9.98 7.73
N ARG A 122 1.20 -8.97 7.88
CA ARG A 122 0.18 -8.89 8.95
C ARG A 122 -1.03 -9.81 8.69
N VAL A 123 -0.78 -11.05 8.25
CA VAL A 123 -1.84 -12.02 7.97
C VAL A 123 -2.47 -12.55 9.26
N ARG A 124 -1.66 -12.79 10.31
CA ARG A 124 -2.16 -13.28 11.60
C ARG A 124 -3.12 -12.28 12.24
N GLU A 125 -2.80 -10.98 12.17
CA GLU A 125 -3.66 -9.90 12.68
C GLU A 125 -4.95 -9.79 11.87
N LEU A 126 -4.92 -10.03 10.55
CA LEU A 126 -6.12 -10.11 9.73
C LEU A 126 -7.05 -11.23 10.19
N LEU A 127 -6.52 -12.46 10.36
CA LEU A 127 -7.31 -13.62 10.78
C LEU A 127 -7.87 -13.44 12.19
N ALA A 128 -7.07 -12.93 13.13
CA ALA A 128 -7.53 -12.60 14.47
C ALA A 128 -8.68 -11.58 14.44
N ARG A 129 -8.52 -10.52 13.64
CA ARG A 129 -9.54 -9.49 13.48
C ARG A 129 -10.85 -10.04 12.93
N ILE A 130 -10.80 -10.96 11.96
CA ILE A 130 -12.00 -11.59 11.39
C ILE A 130 -12.69 -12.45 12.44
N SER A 131 -11.92 -13.17 13.28
CA SER A 131 -12.46 -14.00 14.37
C SER A 131 -13.10 -13.17 15.49
N ASP A 132 -12.51 -12.02 15.81
CA ASP A 132 -12.90 -11.20 16.96
C ASP A 132 -13.97 -10.16 16.62
N GLN A 133 -14.20 -9.87 15.34
CA GLN A 133 -15.13 -8.87 14.86
C GLN A 133 -16.16 -9.53 13.94
N GLU A 134 -17.35 -8.95 13.85
CA GLU A 134 -18.41 -9.41 12.96
C GLU A 134 -18.09 -9.00 11.49
N VAL A 135 -16.95 -9.45 10.97
CA VAL A 135 -16.57 -9.22 9.57
C VAL A 135 -17.32 -10.21 8.69
N THR A 136 -18.11 -9.69 7.75
CA THR A 136 -18.88 -10.50 6.81
C THR A 136 -18.31 -10.47 5.39
N GLU A 137 -17.46 -9.48 5.09
CA GLU A 137 -16.81 -9.37 3.79
C GLU A 137 -15.33 -8.97 3.94
N VAL A 138 -14.48 -9.68 3.21
CA VAL A 138 -13.07 -9.31 2.97
C VAL A 138 -12.89 -9.05 1.47
N ILE A 139 -12.51 -7.81 1.13
CA ILE A 139 -12.19 -7.40 -0.23
C ILE A 139 -10.68 -7.47 -0.41
N LEU A 140 -10.18 -8.36 -1.25
CA LEU A 140 -8.76 -8.45 -1.57
C LEU A 140 -8.42 -7.42 -2.65
N ALA A 141 -7.68 -6.40 -2.26
CA ALA A 141 -7.24 -5.28 -3.10
C ALA A 141 -5.71 -5.23 -3.18
N THR A 142 -5.08 -6.38 -3.37
CA THR A 142 -3.66 -6.51 -3.69
C THR A 142 -3.38 -6.04 -5.10
N ASP A 143 -2.13 -5.68 -5.38
CA ASP A 143 -1.71 -5.24 -6.71
C ASP A 143 -1.95 -6.33 -7.78
N PRO A 144 -2.33 -5.97 -9.01
CA PRO A 144 -2.58 -6.93 -10.09
C PRO A 144 -1.27 -7.39 -10.77
N ASN A 145 -0.20 -7.59 -9.99
CA ASN A 145 1.08 -8.15 -10.40
C ASN A 145 1.26 -9.58 -9.88
N THR A 146 2.40 -10.20 -10.13
CA THR A 146 2.68 -11.61 -9.75
C THR A 146 2.63 -11.81 -8.24
N GLU A 147 3.24 -10.90 -7.49
CA GLU A 147 3.35 -10.93 -6.03
C GLU A 147 1.99 -10.72 -5.38
N GLY A 148 1.22 -9.75 -5.86
CA GLY A 148 -0.13 -9.48 -5.37
C GLY A 148 -1.13 -10.60 -5.69
N GLU A 149 -1.03 -11.23 -6.86
CA GLU A 149 -1.84 -12.42 -7.21
C GLU A 149 -1.47 -13.63 -6.34
N ALA A 150 -0.18 -13.85 -6.06
CA ALA A 150 0.27 -14.89 -5.14
C ALA A 150 -0.26 -14.64 -3.72
N THR A 151 -0.17 -13.37 -3.25
CA THR A 151 -0.67 -12.94 -1.96
C THR A 151 -2.17 -13.14 -1.84
N ALA A 152 -2.95 -12.70 -2.84
CA ALA A 152 -4.40 -12.92 -2.88
C ALA A 152 -4.76 -14.40 -2.84
N THR A 153 -4.06 -15.24 -3.63
CA THR A 153 -4.29 -16.68 -3.65
C THR A 153 -4.01 -17.32 -2.29
N TYR A 154 -2.94 -16.91 -1.62
CA TYR A 154 -2.62 -17.34 -0.27
C TYR A 154 -3.72 -16.95 0.72
N LEU A 155 -4.15 -15.68 0.72
CA LEU A 155 -5.21 -15.19 1.59
C LEU A 155 -6.54 -15.91 1.36
N VAL A 156 -6.93 -16.16 0.11
CA VAL A 156 -8.15 -16.95 -0.20
C VAL A 156 -8.11 -18.32 0.45
N ARG A 157 -6.95 -18.99 0.49
CA ARG A 157 -6.81 -20.30 1.15
C ARG A 157 -7.00 -20.19 2.66
N MET A 158 -6.39 -19.17 3.28
CA MET A 158 -6.49 -18.95 4.72
C MET A 158 -7.91 -18.54 5.16
N LEU A 159 -8.61 -17.79 4.32
CA LEU A 159 -9.96 -17.28 4.61
C LEU A 159 -11.08 -18.31 4.38
N ARG A 160 -10.78 -19.45 3.74
CA ARG A 160 -11.77 -20.55 3.56
C ARG A 160 -12.28 -21.14 4.86
N ASP A 161 -11.49 -21.06 5.92
CA ASP A 161 -11.82 -21.63 7.22
C ASP A 161 -12.82 -20.77 8.03
N PHE A 162 -13.29 -19.64 7.47
CA PHE A 162 -14.27 -18.74 8.07
C PHE A 162 -15.66 -18.91 7.42
N PRO A 163 -16.58 -19.69 8.03
CA PRO A 163 -17.90 -19.92 7.47
C PRO A 163 -18.71 -18.63 7.39
N GLY A 164 -19.35 -18.40 6.23
CA GLY A 164 -20.19 -17.23 6.01
C GLY A 164 -19.43 -15.94 5.65
N LEU A 165 -18.10 -15.98 5.61
CA LEU A 165 -17.30 -14.86 5.15
C LEU A 165 -17.32 -14.78 3.62
N ALA A 166 -17.77 -13.65 3.08
CA ALA A 166 -17.63 -13.33 1.66
C ALA A 166 -16.21 -12.86 1.38
N VAL A 167 -15.51 -13.52 0.45
CA VAL A 167 -14.19 -13.06 -0.02
C VAL A 167 -14.34 -12.58 -1.46
N THR A 168 -14.13 -11.30 -1.67
CA THR A 168 -14.28 -10.63 -2.96
C THR A 168 -12.94 -10.05 -3.42
N ARG A 169 -12.86 -9.65 -4.69
CA ARG A 169 -11.69 -8.96 -5.27
C ARG A 169 -12.14 -7.75 -6.07
N LEU A 170 -11.24 -6.78 -6.22
CA LEU A 170 -11.47 -5.68 -7.14
C LEU A 170 -11.70 -6.22 -8.56
N ALA A 171 -12.70 -5.67 -9.25
CA ALA A 171 -12.99 -6.04 -10.61
C ALA A 171 -11.82 -5.65 -11.54
N SER A 172 -11.38 -6.60 -12.37
CA SER A 172 -10.46 -6.31 -13.46
C SER A 172 -11.24 -5.81 -14.66
N GLY A 173 -10.75 -4.74 -15.32
CA GLY A 173 -11.45 -4.19 -16.47
C GLY A 173 -10.62 -3.20 -17.25
N LEU A 174 -11.19 -2.73 -18.36
CA LEU A 174 -10.58 -1.72 -19.21
C LEU A 174 -10.60 -0.37 -18.50
N PRO A 175 -9.50 0.41 -18.58
CA PRO A 175 -9.48 1.76 -18.07
C PRO A 175 -10.47 2.65 -18.86
N MET A 176 -11.18 3.51 -18.14
CA MET A 176 -12.09 4.48 -18.77
C MET A 176 -11.32 5.51 -19.59
N GLY A 177 -11.82 5.82 -20.80
CA GLY A 177 -11.26 6.82 -21.68
C GLY A 177 -10.12 6.35 -22.59
N GLY A 178 -9.83 5.03 -22.61
CA GLY A 178 -8.88 4.43 -23.56
C GLY A 178 -9.61 3.73 -24.71
N ASP A 179 -8.96 3.68 -25.87
CA ASP A 179 -9.42 2.90 -27.00
C ASP A 179 -9.05 1.42 -26.83
N LEU A 180 -9.91 0.50 -27.30
CA LEU A 180 -9.70 -0.95 -27.17
C LEU A 180 -8.39 -1.43 -27.82
N GLU A 181 -7.98 -0.77 -28.91
CA GLU A 181 -6.77 -1.15 -29.64
C GLU A 181 -5.47 -0.95 -28.84
N PHE A 182 -5.48 -0.11 -27.78
CA PHE A 182 -4.33 0.12 -26.90
C PHE A 182 -4.34 -0.75 -25.63
N ALA A 183 -5.41 -1.54 -25.43
CA ALA A 183 -5.47 -2.45 -24.30
C ALA A 183 -4.60 -3.69 -24.59
N ASP A 184 -3.79 -4.09 -23.60
CA ASP A 184 -3.04 -5.32 -23.70
C ASP A 184 -3.97 -6.55 -23.69
N GLU A 185 -3.49 -7.66 -24.27
CA GLU A 185 -4.28 -8.88 -24.45
C GLU A 185 -4.80 -9.47 -23.14
N LEU A 186 -4.00 -9.38 -22.07
CA LEU A 186 -4.37 -9.91 -20.75
C LEU A 186 -5.51 -9.10 -20.13
N THR A 187 -5.41 -7.77 -20.15
CA THR A 187 -6.44 -6.84 -19.67
C THR A 187 -7.75 -7.03 -20.45
N LEU A 188 -7.68 -7.12 -21.76
CA LEU A 188 -8.85 -7.35 -22.61
C LEU A 188 -9.47 -8.73 -22.35
N GLY A 189 -8.66 -9.77 -22.23
CA GLY A 189 -9.12 -11.12 -21.89
C GLY A 189 -9.82 -11.18 -20.52
N ARG A 190 -9.30 -10.50 -19.50
CA ARG A 190 -9.93 -10.40 -18.18
C ARG A 190 -11.25 -9.64 -18.24
N ALA A 191 -11.31 -8.53 -19.01
CA ALA A 191 -12.55 -7.77 -19.21
C ALA A 191 -13.65 -8.60 -19.89
N LEU A 192 -13.31 -9.39 -20.92
CA LEU A 192 -14.24 -10.30 -21.60
C LEU A 192 -14.74 -11.41 -20.65
N SER A 193 -13.85 -11.99 -19.85
CA SER A 193 -14.21 -13.03 -18.88
C SER A 193 -15.11 -12.50 -17.77
N GLY A 194 -14.86 -11.27 -17.31
CA GLY A 194 -15.60 -10.58 -16.27
C GLY A 194 -16.83 -9.80 -16.76
N ARG A 195 -17.24 -9.92 -18.04
CA ARG A 195 -18.36 -9.17 -18.60
C ARG A 195 -19.65 -9.39 -17.81
N ARG A 196 -20.43 -8.34 -17.63
CA ARG A 196 -21.73 -8.35 -16.94
C ARG A 196 -22.87 -8.19 -17.93
N ALA A 197 -24.02 -8.81 -17.63
CA ALA A 197 -25.25 -8.54 -18.33
C ALA A 197 -25.72 -7.09 -18.05
N VAL A 198 -26.27 -6.43 -19.05
CA VAL A 198 -26.86 -5.09 -18.99
C VAL A 198 -28.37 -5.15 -19.16
#